data_55a6173c33ceb92192091f08527a8712
#
_entry.id   55a6173c33ceb92192091f08527a8712
#
_cell.length_a   1.000
_cell.length_b   1.000
_cell.length_c   1.000
_cell.angle_alpha   90.00
_cell.angle_beta   90.00
_cell.angle_gamma   90.00
#
_symmetry.space_group_name_H-M   'P 1'
#
loop_
_entity.id
_entity.type
_entity.pdbx_description
1 polymer ?
#
loop_
_entity_poly.entity_id
_entity_poly.type
_entity_poly.pdbx_seq_one_letter_code
_entity_poly.pdbx_strand_id
1 'polypeptide(L)'
;KSYLAVQNVISIQNEDGGFALLPDNTDMEQTGLASRRGSLIGASTLEEGVTTAMLNYLIQASDASDTGARTALTKGISYLLSHQSTAGGWQMSPSDPRGFRGNVVFTDHITTDVLRLLRKVDTDGALASVADAVGRENLDAAIARGDAFILASQLTFDGRRTGWASQYKLDGTATMGRTYERESVSAVETADIARYLMDYYGSGSAEVKAAAEAAVQWLAEVKIPDKEAVVIEDRTMQNGFDIFLLGRDEAGVVDTSYAEDGLGTWAANYQYANGAFIPLYSDVDPARPNQKEV
;
A
#
# COMPACT_ATOMS: atom_id res chain seq x y z
N LYS A 1 -17.64 18.03 -13.67
CA LYS A 1 -16.39 17.29 -13.90
C LYS A 1 -16.24 17.06 -15.39
N SER A 2 -15.01 17.19 -15.93
CA SER A 2 -14.83 17.23 -17.37
C SER A 2 -15.00 15.83 -17.96
N TYR A 3 -15.95 15.66 -18.88
CA TYR A 3 -16.11 14.45 -19.69
C TYR A 3 -14.78 14.03 -20.36
N LEU A 4 -14.00 15.00 -20.83
CA LEU A 4 -12.70 14.77 -21.44
C LEU A 4 -11.72 14.07 -20.48
N ALA A 5 -11.72 14.41 -19.18
CA ALA A 5 -10.85 13.77 -18.21
C ALA A 5 -11.20 12.30 -17.99
N VAL A 6 -12.48 11.94 -17.98
CA VAL A 6 -12.95 10.55 -17.93
C VAL A 6 -12.51 9.79 -19.17
N GLN A 7 -12.70 10.36 -20.38
CA GLN A 7 -12.28 9.73 -21.63
C GLN A 7 -10.76 9.54 -21.71
N ASN A 8 -9.98 10.49 -21.19
CA ASN A 8 -8.53 10.35 -21.12
C ASN A 8 -8.12 9.16 -20.24
N VAL A 9 -8.75 8.98 -19.07
CA VAL A 9 -8.46 7.82 -18.21
C VAL A 9 -8.86 6.53 -18.91
N ILE A 10 -10.02 6.47 -19.56
CA ILE A 10 -10.46 5.28 -20.32
C ILE A 10 -9.47 4.95 -21.44
N SER A 11 -8.93 5.96 -22.13
CA SER A 11 -8.03 5.76 -23.27
C SER A 11 -6.65 5.21 -22.92
N ILE A 12 -6.21 5.35 -21.66
CA ILE A 12 -4.93 4.82 -21.19
C ILE A 12 -5.07 3.52 -20.40
N GLN A 13 -6.30 2.99 -20.28
CA GLN A 13 -6.52 1.69 -19.67
C GLN A 13 -6.00 0.58 -20.57
N ASN A 14 -5.20 -0.32 -20.03
CA ASN A 14 -4.70 -1.48 -20.76
C ASN A 14 -5.81 -2.47 -21.13
N GLU A 15 -5.54 -3.34 -22.10
CA GLU A 15 -6.50 -4.35 -22.56
C GLU A 15 -6.92 -5.31 -21.44
N ASP A 16 -6.03 -5.62 -20.50
CA ASP A 16 -6.30 -6.47 -19.34
C ASP A 16 -7.15 -5.78 -18.26
N GLY A 17 -7.37 -4.48 -18.37
CA GLY A 17 -8.19 -3.67 -17.46
C GLY A 17 -7.42 -2.94 -16.38
N GLY A 18 -6.13 -3.20 -16.21
CA GLY A 18 -5.26 -2.43 -15.31
C GLY A 18 -4.72 -1.15 -15.94
N PHE A 19 -3.87 -0.47 -15.19
CA PHE A 19 -3.18 0.75 -15.64
C PHE A 19 -1.68 0.62 -15.41
N ALA A 20 -0.88 1.14 -16.34
CA ALA A 20 0.55 1.27 -16.17
C ALA A 20 0.89 2.50 -15.34
N LEU A 21 1.98 2.43 -14.57
CA LEU A 21 2.48 3.60 -13.85
C LEU A 21 2.92 4.69 -14.84
N LEU A 22 3.54 4.27 -15.94
CA LEU A 22 3.90 5.14 -17.05
C LEU A 22 3.35 4.54 -18.35
N PRO A 23 2.55 5.30 -19.13
CA PRO A 23 2.09 4.86 -20.45
C PRO A 23 3.26 4.58 -21.41
N ASP A 24 3.04 3.69 -22.39
CA ASP A 24 4.07 3.29 -23.39
C ASP A 24 4.71 4.45 -24.15
N ASN A 25 3.97 5.55 -24.32
CA ASN A 25 4.43 6.75 -25.00
C ASN A 25 5.20 7.74 -24.10
N THR A 26 5.49 7.34 -22.86
CA THR A 26 6.24 8.19 -21.93
C THR A 26 7.67 8.35 -22.38
N ASP A 27 8.09 9.61 -22.59
CA ASP A 27 9.50 9.92 -22.86
C ASP A 27 10.33 9.76 -21.59
N MET A 28 11.02 8.64 -21.49
CA MET A 28 11.83 8.26 -20.34
C MET A 28 13.07 9.13 -20.15
N GLU A 29 13.59 9.75 -21.21
CA GLU A 29 14.75 10.66 -21.11
C GLU A 29 14.31 11.97 -20.47
N GLN A 30 13.15 12.50 -20.87
CA GLN A 30 12.60 13.72 -20.28
C GLN A 30 12.17 13.54 -18.82
N THR A 31 11.68 12.36 -18.45
CA THR A 31 11.23 12.11 -17.07
C THR A 31 12.36 11.73 -16.12
N GLY A 32 13.58 11.51 -16.61
CA GLY A 32 14.71 11.05 -15.80
C GLY A 32 14.57 9.63 -15.23
N LEU A 33 13.56 8.89 -15.69
CA LEU A 33 13.25 7.53 -15.21
C LEU A 33 13.89 6.42 -16.04
N ALA A 34 14.83 6.75 -16.93
CA ALA A 34 15.50 5.80 -17.85
C ALA A 34 16.11 4.58 -17.16
N SER A 35 16.45 4.69 -15.86
CA SER A 35 16.97 3.57 -15.06
C SER A 35 15.90 2.60 -14.55
N ARG A 36 14.62 2.98 -14.62
CA ARG A 36 13.48 2.19 -14.10
C ARG A 36 12.73 1.44 -15.20
N ARG A 37 13.42 1.01 -16.25
CA ARG A 37 12.81 0.32 -17.40
C ARG A 37 12.14 -0.98 -17.02
N GLY A 38 11.06 -1.30 -17.69
CA GLY A 38 10.42 -2.61 -17.78
C GLY A 38 9.05 -2.67 -17.10
N SER A 39 8.96 -2.75 -15.79
CA SER A 39 7.70 -2.93 -15.08
C SER A 39 6.87 -1.65 -14.88
N LEU A 40 7.45 -0.49 -15.14
CA LEU A 40 6.76 0.80 -14.97
C LEU A 40 6.06 1.28 -16.24
N ILE A 41 6.50 0.80 -17.42
CA ILE A 41 6.01 1.27 -18.73
C ILE A 41 5.11 0.20 -19.32
N GLY A 42 3.90 0.59 -19.66
CA GLY A 42 2.96 -0.20 -20.44
C GLY A 42 2.31 -1.38 -19.71
N ALA A 43 2.99 -2.00 -18.75
CA ALA A 43 2.43 -3.13 -18.01
C ALA A 43 1.48 -2.66 -16.89
N SER A 44 0.35 -3.32 -16.74
CA SER A 44 -0.59 -3.06 -15.64
C SER A 44 0.04 -3.39 -14.29
N THR A 45 -0.12 -2.46 -13.33
CA THR A 45 0.48 -2.59 -12.00
C THR A 45 -0.44 -2.04 -10.90
N LEU A 46 -0.20 -2.47 -9.68
CA LEU A 46 -0.79 -1.89 -8.47
C LEU A 46 0.21 -0.98 -7.73
N GLU A 47 1.47 -0.93 -8.18
CA GLU A 47 2.52 -0.07 -7.61
C GLU A 47 2.04 1.37 -7.51
N GLU A 48 2.33 2.05 -6.40
CA GLU A 48 1.87 3.42 -6.11
C GLU A 48 0.33 3.59 -6.14
N GLY A 49 -0.42 2.50 -6.08
CA GLY A 49 -1.88 2.52 -6.13
C GLY A 49 -2.48 2.97 -7.47
N VAL A 50 -1.71 2.98 -8.57
CA VAL A 50 -2.15 3.59 -9.84
C VAL A 50 -3.45 3.00 -10.37
N THR A 51 -3.59 1.67 -10.41
CA THR A 51 -4.81 1.04 -10.93
C THR A 51 -6.01 1.35 -10.03
N THR A 52 -5.89 1.24 -8.71
CA THR A 52 -6.98 1.55 -7.77
C THR A 52 -7.36 3.02 -7.80
N ALA A 53 -6.39 3.93 -7.94
CA ALA A 53 -6.63 5.36 -8.05
C ALA A 53 -7.42 5.72 -9.33
N MET A 54 -7.03 5.15 -10.48
CA MET A 54 -7.72 5.39 -11.75
C MET A 54 -9.15 4.85 -11.72
N LEU A 55 -9.38 3.67 -11.16
CA LEU A 55 -10.71 3.11 -10.99
C LEU A 55 -11.57 3.94 -10.03
N ASN A 56 -11.03 4.38 -8.90
CA ASN A 56 -11.71 5.29 -7.98
C ASN A 56 -12.04 6.64 -8.65
N TYR A 57 -11.15 7.17 -9.49
CA TYR A 57 -11.42 8.37 -10.27
C TYR A 57 -12.62 8.18 -11.23
N LEU A 58 -12.66 7.06 -11.97
CA LEU A 58 -13.78 6.73 -12.84
C LEU A 58 -15.10 6.64 -12.07
N ILE A 59 -15.11 6.05 -10.88
CA ILE A 59 -16.27 5.98 -10.00
C ILE A 59 -16.76 7.39 -9.61
N GLN A 60 -15.84 8.27 -9.25
CA GLN A 60 -16.18 9.61 -8.75
C GLN A 60 -16.51 10.61 -9.85
N ALA A 61 -15.92 10.47 -11.03
CA ALA A 61 -15.98 11.44 -12.10
C ALA A 61 -17.04 11.13 -13.16
N SER A 62 -17.51 9.89 -13.25
CA SER A 62 -18.52 9.47 -14.24
C SER A 62 -19.92 9.40 -13.63
N ASP A 63 -20.92 9.57 -14.49
CA ASP A 63 -22.32 9.27 -14.15
C ASP A 63 -22.62 7.77 -14.25
N ALA A 64 -23.66 7.32 -13.55
CA ALA A 64 -24.14 5.93 -13.66
C ALA A 64 -24.56 5.54 -15.08
N SER A 65 -24.92 6.51 -15.90
CA SER A 65 -25.30 6.34 -17.31
C SER A 65 -24.12 6.33 -18.28
N ASP A 66 -22.89 6.65 -17.84
CA ASP A 66 -21.68 6.62 -18.69
C ASP A 66 -21.28 5.16 -18.95
N THR A 67 -21.71 4.63 -20.11
CA THR A 67 -21.44 3.25 -20.51
C THR A 67 -19.96 2.97 -20.74
N GLY A 68 -19.19 3.98 -21.20
CA GLY A 68 -17.75 3.85 -21.38
C GLY A 68 -17.03 3.67 -20.04
N ALA A 69 -17.36 4.50 -19.07
CA ALA A 69 -16.80 4.40 -17.72
C ALA A 69 -17.22 3.08 -17.02
N ARG A 70 -18.48 2.64 -17.20
CA ARG A 70 -18.96 1.35 -16.67
C ARG A 70 -18.20 0.16 -17.26
N THR A 71 -17.95 0.18 -18.57
CA THR A 71 -17.15 -0.83 -19.26
C THR A 71 -15.71 -0.84 -18.74
N ALA A 72 -15.09 0.32 -18.60
CA ALA A 72 -13.74 0.46 -18.08
C ALA A 72 -13.64 -0.02 -16.61
N LEU A 73 -14.61 0.34 -15.78
CA LEU A 73 -14.70 -0.16 -14.39
C LEU A 73 -14.84 -1.68 -14.34
N THR A 74 -15.74 -2.27 -15.14
CA THR A 74 -15.91 -3.72 -15.20
C THR A 74 -14.61 -4.43 -15.57
N LYS A 75 -13.87 -3.92 -16.57
CA LYS A 75 -12.56 -4.46 -16.93
C LYS A 75 -11.56 -4.35 -15.77
N GLY A 76 -11.49 -3.18 -15.13
CA GLY A 76 -10.56 -2.96 -14.03
C GLY A 76 -10.86 -3.83 -12.80
N ILE A 77 -12.13 -3.99 -12.44
CA ILE A 77 -12.51 -4.90 -11.34
C ILE A 77 -12.22 -6.36 -11.73
N SER A 78 -12.49 -6.76 -12.97
CA SER A 78 -12.12 -8.11 -13.46
C SER A 78 -10.61 -8.34 -13.40
N TYR A 79 -9.80 -7.33 -13.72
CA TYR A 79 -8.34 -7.38 -13.55
C TYR A 79 -7.97 -7.66 -12.09
N LEU A 80 -8.52 -6.92 -11.14
CA LEU A 80 -8.24 -7.11 -9.72
C LEU A 80 -8.65 -8.50 -9.24
N LEU A 81 -9.84 -8.99 -9.64
CA LEU A 81 -10.33 -10.31 -9.26
C LEU A 81 -9.44 -11.44 -9.82
N SER A 82 -9.01 -11.32 -11.08
CA SER A 82 -8.18 -12.35 -11.74
C SER A 82 -6.73 -12.39 -11.24
N HIS A 83 -6.25 -11.30 -10.63
CA HIS A 83 -4.89 -11.18 -10.11
C HIS A 83 -4.79 -11.28 -8.58
N GLN A 84 -5.85 -11.68 -7.91
CA GLN A 84 -5.76 -12.01 -6.49
C GLN A 84 -4.85 -13.24 -6.31
N SER A 85 -3.84 -13.11 -5.46
CA SER A 85 -2.89 -14.20 -5.21
C SER A 85 -3.54 -15.40 -4.49
N THR A 86 -2.87 -16.54 -4.53
CA THR A 86 -3.30 -17.73 -3.77
C THR A 86 -3.29 -17.51 -2.27
N ALA A 87 -2.50 -16.57 -1.76
CA ALA A 87 -2.51 -16.15 -0.36
C ALA A 87 -3.76 -15.33 0.02
N GLY A 88 -4.41 -14.69 -0.95
CA GLY A 88 -5.61 -13.86 -0.74
C GLY A 88 -5.39 -12.37 -0.90
N GLY A 89 -4.17 -11.86 -0.77
CA GLY A 89 -3.85 -10.47 -1.06
C GLY A 89 -3.40 -10.26 -2.52
N TRP A 90 -2.84 -9.10 -2.83
CA TRP A 90 -2.40 -8.74 -4.18
C TRP A 90 -0.90 -8.46 -4.24
N GLN A 91 -0.29 -8.85 -5.37
CA GLN A 91 1.11 -8.56 -5.68
C GLN A 91 1.25 -7.11 -6.15
N MET A 92 2.45 -6.54 -5.97
CA MET A 92 2.74 -5.16 -6.41
C MET A 92 2.57 -4.99 -7.93
N SER A 93 3.11 -5.91 -8.71
CA SER A 93 2.97 -5.91 -10.18
C SER A 93 2.56 -7.30 -10.66
N PRO A 94 1.25 -7.63 -10.62
CA PRO A 94 0.77 -8.95 -11.01
C PRO A 94 1.08 -9.32 -12.46
N SER A 95 1.11 -8.33 -13.36
CA SER A 95 1.43 -8.53 -14.78
C SER A 95 2.95 -8.67 -15.05
N ASP A 96 3.82 -8.29 -14.08
CA ASP A 96 5.28 -8.49 -14.14
C ASP A 96 5.85 -8.81 -12.75
N PRO A 97 5.61 -10.02 -12.22
CA PRO A 97 5.91 -10.38 -10.84
C PRO A 97 7.38 -10.74 -10.59
N ARG A 98 8.33 -10.00 -11.17
CA ARG A 98 9.77 -10.26 -11.01
C ARG A 98 10.30 -9.69 -9.70
N GLY A 99 11.12 -10.49 -9.00
CA GLY A 99 11.74 -10.11 -7.74
C GLY A 99 10.70 -9.78 -6.67
N PHE A 100 10.92 -8.71 -5.91
CA PHE A 100 10.02 -8.27 -4.85
C PHE A 100 8.62 -7.85 -5.34
N ARG A 101 8.45 -7.52 -6.63
CA ARG A 101 7.15 -7.20 -7.22
C ARG A 101 6.20 -8.39 -7.27
N GLY A 102 6.72 -9.60 -7.16
CA GLY A 102 5.96 -10.85 -7.01
C GLY A 102 5.50 -11.13 -5.58
N ASN A 103 5.90 -10.32 -4.61
CA ASN A 103 5.41 -10.44 -3.24
C ASN A 103 3.97 -9.95 -3.14
N VAL A 104 3.20 -10.55 -2.25
CA VAL A 104 1.91 -10.02 -1.78
C VAL A 104 2.19 -8.89 -0.82
N VAL A 105 1.58 -7.71 -1.03
CA VAL A 105 2.03 -6.52 -0.34
C VAL A 105 0.91 -5.74 0.34
N PHE A 106 1.26 -5.16 1.47
CA PHE A 106 0.52 -4.06 2.09
C PHE A 106 1.17 -2.70 1.80
N THR A 107 2.44 -2.70 1.35
CA THR A 107 3.13 -1.48 0.87
C THR A 107 2.25 -0.72 -0.10
N ASP A 108 2.28 0.61 -0.05
CA ASP A 108 1.45 1.52 -0.86
C ASP A 108 -0.07 1.26 -0.68
N HIS A 109 -0.47 0.65 0.43
CA HIS A 109 -1.85 0.26 0.75
C HIS A 109 -2.50 -0.71 -0.26
N ILE A 110 -1.70 -1.40 -1.09
CA ILE A 110 -2.19 -2.14 -2.26
C ILE A 110 -3.32 -3.11 -1.89
N THR A 111 -3.08 -4.04 -0.98
CA THR A 111 -4.10 -5.05 -0.61
C THR A 111 -5.34 -4.41 0.03
N THR A 112 -5.16 -3.46 0.92
CA THR A 112 -6.29 -2.79 1.61
C THR A 112 -7.09 -1.88 0.68
N ASP A 113 -6.43 -1.17 -0.25
CA ASP A 113 -7.11 -0.31 -1.21
C ASP A 113 -7.89 -1.11 -2.26
N VAL A 114 -7.35 -2.24 -2.71
CA VAL A 114 -8.12 -3.17 -3.55
C VAL A 114 -9.36 -3.66 -2.80
N LEU A 115 -9.23 -4.09 -1.55
CA LEU A 115 -10.36 -4.54 -0.74
C LEU A 115 -11.40 -3.42 -0.52
N ARG A 116 -10.97 -2.20 -0.23
CA ARG A 116 -11.86 -1.03 -0.11
C ARG A 116 -12.63 -0.78 -1.40
N LEU A 117 -11.95 -0.88 -2.54
CA LEU A 117 -12.56 -0.70 -3.85
C LEU A 117 -13.57 -1.81 -4.18
N LEU A 118 -13.22 -3.09 -3.94
CA LEU A 118 -14.14 -4.21 -4.16
C LEU A 118 -15.39 -4.10 -3.28
N ARG A 119 -15.25 -3.77 -2.00
CA ARG A 119 -16.37 -3.53 -1.08
C ARG A 119 -17.24 -2.35 -1.53
N LYS A 120 -16.64 -1.29 -2.04
CA LYS A 120 -17.39 -0.17 -2.60
C LYS A 120 -18.21 -0.60 -3.81
N VAL A 121 -17.63 -1.40 -4.71
CA VAL A 121 -18.35 -1.92 -5.88
C VAL A 121 -19.50 -2.84 -5.47
N ASP A 122 -19.30 -3.64 -4.43
CA ASP A 122 -20.33 -4.57 -3.94
C ASP A 122 -21.52 -3.85 -3.29
N THR A 123 -21.25 -2.81 -2.48
CA THR A 123 -22.27 -2.18 -1.63
C THR A 123 -22.91 -0.92 -2.21
N ASP A 124 -22.25 -0.23 -3.15
CA ASP A 124 -22.77 0.99 -3.77
C ASP A 124 -23.78 0.66 -4.86
N GLY A 125 -25.06 0.96 -4.63
CA GLY A 125 -26.15 0.74 -5.60
C GLY A 125 -25.90 1.44 -6.95
N ALA A 126 -25.14 2.54 -7.00
CA ALA A 126 -24.76 3.18 -8.26
C ALA A 126 -23.78 2.34 -9.09
N LEU A 127 -23.12 1.34 -8.49
CA LEU A 127 -22.19 0.42 -9.12
C LEU A 127 -22.80 -0.98 -9.36
N ALA A 128 -24.08 -1.18 -9.09
CA ALA A 128 -24.74 -2.48 -9.21
C ALA A 128 -24.52 -3.16 -10.57
N SER A 129 -24.54 -2.40 -11.66
CA SER A 129 -24.29 -2.96 -13.01
C SER A 129 -22.84 -3.48 -13.18
N VAL A 130 -21.88 -2.87 -12.51
CA VAL A 130 -20.49 -3.35 -12.51
C VAL A 130 -20.37 -4.61 -11.66
N ALA A 131 -20.95 -4.60 -10.45
CA ALA A 131 -20.97 -5.74 -9.55
C ALA A 131 -21.61 -6.98 -10.20
N ASP A 132 -22.75 -6.78 -10.87
CA ASP A 132 -23.45 -7.87 -11.57
C ASP A 132 -22.64 -8.39 -12.78
N ALA A 133 -21.97 -7.51 -13.51
CA ALA A 133 -21.16 -7.87 -14.67
C ALA A 133 -19.91 -8.69 -14.31
N VAL A 134 -19.29 -8.46 -13.16
CA VAL A 134 -18.15 -9.24 -12.67
C VAL A 134 -18.56 -10.45 -11.84
N GLY A 135 -19.83 -10.52 -11.42
CA GLY A 135 -20.41 -11.55 -10.57
C GLY A 135 -20.23 -11.24 -9.08
N ARG A 136 -21.33 -11.02 -8.37
CA ARG A 136 -21.31 -10.68 -6.93
C ARG A 136 -20.64 -11.77 -6.10
N GLU A 137 -20.87 -13.05 -6.42
CA GLU A 137 -20.21 -14.17 -5.75
C GLU A 137 -18.69 -14.13 -5.88
N ASN A 138 -18.16 -13.63 -7.01
CA ASN A 138 -16.71 -13.45 -7.20
C ASN A 138 -16.18 -12.30 -6.33
N LEU A 139 -16.93 -11.19 -6.19
CA LEU A 139 -16.59 -10.08 -5.31
C LEU A 139 -16.55 -10.55 -3.86
N ASP A 140 -17.61 -11.19 -3.39
CA ASP A 140 -17.72 -11.71 -2.01
C ASP A 140 -16.58 -12.68 -1.71
N ALA A 141 -16.32 -13.61 -2.60
CA ALA A 141 -15.25 -14.58 -2.44
C ALA A 141 -13.87 -13.93 -2.41
N ALA A 142 -13.63 -12.91 -3.25
CA ALA A 142 -12.35 -12.19 -3.26
C ALA A 142 -12.16 -11.36 -1.98
N ILE A 143 -13.19 -10.67 -1.53
CA ILE A 143 -13.19 -9.92 -0.26
C ILE A 143 -12.90 -10.87 0.91
N ALA A 144 -13.64 -11.98 0.99
CA ALA A 144 -13.47 -12.96 2.07
C ALA A 144 -12.04 -13.55 2.11
N ARG A 145 -11.44 -13.86 0.95
CA ARG A 145 -10.05 -14.34 0.90
C ARG A 145 -9.05 -13.27 1.31
N GLY A 146 -9.27 -12.01 0.90
CA GLY A 146 -8.41 -10.90 1.29
C GLY A 146 -8.44 -10.63 2.80
N ASP A 147 -9.63 -10.65 3.39
CA ASP A 147 -9.82 -10.51 4.84
C ASP A 147 -9.17 -11.68 5.62
N ALA A 148 -9.33 -12.90 5.12
CA ALA A 148 -8.68 -14.07 5.71
C ALA A 148 -7.15 -13.95 5.64
N PHE A 149 -6.61 -13.44 4.52
CA PHE A 149 -5.17 -13.16 4.40
C PHE A 149 -4.71 -12.13 5.42
N ILE A 150 -5.43 -11.02 5.60
CA ILE A 150 -5.12 -10.02 6.62
C ILE A 150 -5.02 -10.66 8.01
N LEU A 151 -6.01 -11.45 8.41
CA LEU A 151 -6.03 -12.06 9.73
C LEU A 151 -4.92 -13.12 9.91
N ALA A 152 -4.66 -13.92 8.87
CA ALA A 152 -3.65 -14.98 8.91
C ALA A 152 -2.21 -14.45 8.88
N SER A 153 -1.98 -13.29 8.25
CA SER A 153 -0.65 -12.69 8.08
C SER A 153 -0.23 -11.77 9.24
N GLN A 154 -1.10 -11.57 10.25
CA GLN A 154 -0.72 -10.79 11.43
C GLN A 154 0.42 -11.47 12.19
N LEU A 155 1.51 -10.73 12.40
CA LEU A 155 2.72 -11.25 13.02
C LEU A 155 2.53 -11.49 14.52
N THR A 156 3.17 -12.54 15.00
CA THR A 156 3.14 -12.95 16.40
C THR A 156 4.55 -13.11 16.92
N PHE A 157 4.87 -12.46 18.04
CA PHE A 157 6.14 -12.59 18.75
C PHE A 157 5.87 -12.96 20.21
N ASP A 158 6.57 -13.95 20.71
CA ASP A 158 6.42 -14.49 22.08
C ASP A 158 4.95 -14.81 22.43
N GLY A 159 4.21 -15.37 21.45
CA GLY A 159 2.81 -15.76 21.61
C GLY A 159 1.81 -14.58 21.58
N ARG A 160 2.27 -13.37 21.33
CA ARG A 160 1.44 -12.15 21.27
C ARG A 160 1.32 -11.64 19.84
N ARG A 161 0.10 -11.41 19.38
CA ARG A 161 -0.17 -10.73 18.10
C ARG A 161 0.35 -9.29 18.15
N THR A 162 0.84 -8.79 17.03
CA THR A 162 1.40 -7.44 16.87
C THR A 162 0.83 -6.76 15.63
N GLY A 163 1.68 -6.25 14.72
CA GLY A 163 1.28 -5.66 13.46
C GLY A 163 1.52 -6.60 12.28
N TRP A 164 1.69 -6.00 11.13
CA TRP A 164 1.96 -6.68 9.86
C TRP A 164 3.28 -6.24 9.26
N ALA A 165 3.88 -7.13 8.48
CA ALA A 165 4.98 -6.77 7.61
C ALA A 165 4.45 -6.05 6.36
N SER A 166 5.34 -5.34 5.67
CA SER A 166 5.01 -4.66 4.42
C SER A 166 4.80 -5.65 3.27
N GLN A 167 5.49 -6.80 3.30
CA GLN A 167 5.53 -7.74 2.18
C GLN A 167 5.51 -9.20 2.67
N TYR A 168 4.87 -10.05 1.85
CA TYR A 168 4.69 -11.47 2.12
C TYR A 168 4.94 -12.31 0.86
N LYS A 169 5.45 -13.53 1.04
CA LYS A 169 5.48 -14.53 -0.02
C LYS A 169 4.08 -15.04 -0.34
N LEU A 170 3.95 -15.78 -1.43
CA LEU A 170 2.68 -16.42 -1.80
C LEU A 170 2.19 -17.48 -0.80
N ASP A 171 3.06 -17.97 0.06
CA ASP A 171 2.71 -18.89 1.15
C ASP A 171 2.24 -18.15 2.42
N GLY A 172 2.18 -16.81 2.40
CA GLY A 172 1.74 -15.97 3.52
C GLY A 172 2.84 -15.69 4.55
N THR A 173 4.09 -16.10 4.33
CA THR A 173 5.20 -15.77 5.23
C THR A 173 5.73 -14.36 4.94
N ALA A 174 6.01 -13.60 6.00
CA ALA A 174 6.64 -12.28 5.87
C ALA A 174 7.98 -12.40 5.14
N THR A 175 8.34 -11.39 4.37
CA THR A 175 9.58 -11.40 3.58
C THR A 175 10.12 -9.99 3.38
N MET A 176 11.39 -9.93 2.98
CA MET A 176 12.00 -8.67 2.55
C MET A 176 11.48 -8.24 1.18
N GLY A 177 11.45 -6.94 0.95
CA GLY A 177 11.23 -6.35 -0.36
C GLY A 177 12.53 -6.04 -1.09
N ARG A 178 12.81 -4.75 -1.27
CA ARG A 178 14.13 -4.29 -1.77
C ARG A 178 15.22 -4.61 -0.75
N THR A 179 16.48 -4.53 -1.14
CA THR A 179 17.62 -4.88 -0.28
C THR A 179 17.65 -4.10 1.06
N TYR A 180 17.07 -2.93 1.08
CA TYR A 180 16.93 -2.07 2.28
C TYR A 180 15.57 -2.20 2.99
N GLU A 181 14.64 -2.98 2.45
CA GLU A 181 13.32 -3.27 3.05
C GLU A 181 13.38 -4.64 3.69
N ARG A 182 13.91 -4.72 4.89
CA ARG A 182 14.05 -5.99 5.62
C ARG A 182 12.70 -6.53 6.06
N GLU A 183 12.65 -7.83 6.28
CA GLU A 183 11.53 -8.45 6.99
C GLU A 183 11.40 -7.80 8.37
N SER A 184 10.28 -7.14 8.59
CA SER A 184 10.05 -6.31 9.77
C SER A 184 8.56 -6.07 9.99
N VAL A 185 8.18 -5.62 11.18
CA VAL A 185 6.81 -5.13 11.42
C VAL A 185 6.74 -3.67 11.00
N SER A 186 5.80 -3.34 10.13
CA SER A 186 5.62 -1.97 9.66
C SER A 186 4.54 -1.24 10.44
N ALA A 187 4.87 -0.02 10.90
CA ALA A 187 3.89 0.81 11.61
C ALA A 187 2.85 1.41 10.66
N VAL A 188 3.27 1.80 9.45
CA VAL A 188 2.39 2.43 8.46
C VAL A 188 1.32 1.45 7.99
N GLU A 189 1.73 0.28 7.53
CA GLU A 189 0.82 -0.76 7.06
C GLU A 189 -0.06 -1.29 8.22
N THR A 190 0.51 -1.43 9.41
CA THR A 190 -0.25 -1.84 10.59
C THR A 190 -1.37 -0.85 10.92
N ALA A 191 -1.10 0.46 10.86
CA ALA A 191 -2.11 1.49 11.10
C ALA A 191 -3.21 1.48 10.04
N ASP A 192 -2.87 1.29 8.77
CA ASP A 192 -3.83 1.21 7.68
C ASP A 192 -4.71 -0.03 7.76
N ILE A 193 -4.11 -1.19 8.03
CA ILE A 193 -4.86 -2.46 8.20
C ILE A 193 -5.77 -2.39 9.41
N ALA A 194 -5.29 -1.87 10.55
CA ALA A 194 -6.12 -1.70 11.73
C ALA A 194 -7.33 -0.80 11.44
N ARG A 195 -7.15 0.30 10.70
CA ARG A 195 -8.23 1.17 10.25
C ARG A 195 -9.21 0.42 9.34
N TYR A 196 -8.69 -0.32 8.34
CA TYR A 196 -9.53 -1.15 7.46
C TYR A 196 -10.41 -2.12 8.25
N LEU A 197 -9.83 -2.83 9.21
CA LEU A 197 -10.57 -3.76 10.06
C LEU A 197 -11.65 -3.05 10.89
N MET A 198 -11.35 -1.89 11.45
CA MET A 198 -12.33 -1.10 12.23
C MET A 198 -13.45 -0.56 11.35
N ASP A 199 -13.15 -0.08 10.14
CA ASP A 199 -14.11 0.54 9.24
C ASP A 199 -15.16 -0.46 8.73
N TYR A 200 -14.75 -1.70 8.47
CA TYR A 200 -15.63 -2.69 7.82
C TYR A 200 -16.22 -3.73 8.75
N TYR A 201 -15.63 -3.96 9.89
CA TYR A 201 -16.12 -5.00 10.81
C TYR A 201 -16.67 -4.45 12.14
N GLY A 202 -16.24 -3.28 12.55
CA GLY A 202 -16.68 -2.70 13.82
C GLY A 202 -16.56 -3.71 14.97
N SER A 203 -17.68 -4.00 15.64
CA SER A 203 -17.74 -4.98 16.72
C SER A 203 -18.22 -6.38 16.28
N GLY A 204 -18.41 -6.62 14.97
CA GLY A 204 -19.14 -7.78 14.44
C GLY A 204 -18.40 -9.14 14.55
N SER A 205 -17.06 -9.13 14.62
CA SER A 205 -16.26 -10.36 14.72
C SER A 205 -15.26 -10.25 15.87
N ALA A 206 -15.32 -11.19 16.81
CA ALA A 206 -14.40 -11.24 17.94
C ALA A 206 -12.93 -11.39 17.49
N GLU A 207 -12.68 -12.14 16.42
CA GLU A 207 -11.35 -12.34 15.87
C GLU A 207 -10.80 -11.06 15.24
N VAL A 208 -11.60 -10.37 14.43
CA VAL A 208 -11.24 -9.10 13.79
C VAL A 208 -10.99 -8.04 14.86
N LYS A 209 -11.85 -7.96 15.86
CA LYS A 209 -11.67 -7.06 17.00
C LYS A 209 -10.34 -7.31 17.71
N ALA A 210 -10.06 -8.58 18.05
CA ALA A 210 -8.81 -8.95 18.73
C ALA A 210 -7.57 -8.62 17.87
N ALA A 211 -7.65 -8.79 16.54
CA ALA A 211 -6.56 -8.44 15.63
C ALA A 211 -6.32 -6.92 15.61
N ALA A 212 -7.37 -6.12 15.48
CA ALA A 212 -7.28 -4.68 15.50
C ALA A 212 -6.79 -4.12 16.84
N GLU A 213 -7.32 -4.64 17.96
CA GLU A 213 -6.88 -4.25 19.31
C GLU A 213 -5.40 -4.57 19.56
N ALA A 214 -4.92 -5.75 19.13
CA ALA A 214 -3.53 -6.12 19.24
C ALA A 214 -2.61 -5.18 18.40
N ALA A 215 -3.05 -4.81 17.21
CA ALA A 215 -2.32 -3.86 16.36
C ALA A 215 -2.23 -2.47 17.00
N VAL A 216 -3.34 -1.95 17.53
CA VAL A 216 -3.37 -0.64 18.22
C VAL A 216 -2.51 -0.67 19.47
N GLN A 217 -2.57 -1.76 20.26
CA GLN A 217 -1.71 -1.92 21.42
C GLN A 217 -0.24 -1.95 21.06
N TRP A 218 0.12 -2.69 19.98
CA TRP A 218 1.50 -2.73 19.50
C TRP A 218 1.97 -1.35 19.02
N LEU A 219 1.16 -0.61 18.25
CA LEU A 219 1.48 0.75 17.82
C LEU A 219 1.71 1.68 19.02
N ALA A 220 0.91 1.56 20.08
CA ALA A 220 1.09 2.36 21.30
C ALA A 220 2.38 2.00 22.04
N GLU A 221 2.77 0.72 22.04
CA GLU A 221 3.99 0.23 22.68
C GLU A 221 5.26 0.72 21.98
N VAL A 222 5.26 0.69 20.64
CA VAL A 222 6.45 1.08 19.85
C VAL A 222 6.51 2.57 19.52
N LYS A 223 5.55 3.35 20.00
CA LYS A 223 5.56 4.80 19.85
C LYS A 223 6.85 5.35 20.45
N ILE A 224 7.58 6.14 19.67
CA ILE A 224 8.77 6.84 20.13
C ILE A 224 8.30 8.11 20.83
N PRO A 225 8.40 8.17 22.17
CA PRO A 225 7.91 9.32 22.92
C PRO A 225 8.78 10.54 22.65
N ASP A 226 8.20 11.72 22.85
CA ASP A 226 8.89 13.01 22.84
C ASP A 226 9.68 13.31 21.55
N LYS A 227 9.21 12.82 20.40
CA LYS A 227 9.80 13.09 19.08
C LYS A 227 8.73 13.39 18.06
N GLU A 228 9.01 14.35 17.21
CA GLU A 228 8.22 14.69 16.04
C GLU A 228 8.96 14.26 14.77
N ALA A 229 8.22 13.74 13.79
CA ALA A 229 8.76 13.49 12.47
C ALA A 229 8.81 14.83 11.71
N VAL A 230 10.00 15.31 11.40
CA VAL A 230 10.18 16.53 10.61
C VAL A 230 10.48 16.13 9.16
N VAL A 231 9.68 16.65 8.23
CA VAL A 231 9.96 16.54 6.80
C VAL A 231 10.95 17.65 6.44
N ILE A 232 12.17 17.28 6.05
CA ILE A 232 13.12 18.24 5.50
C ILE A 232 13.10 18.10 3.99
N GLU A 233 12.60 19.14 3.30
CA GLU A 233 12.79 19.28 1.86
C GLU A 233 14.25 19.62 1.57
N ASP A 234 15.06 18.64 1.21
CA ASP A 234 16.38 18.89 0.68
C ASP A 234 16.30 19.06 -0.86
N ARG A 235 16.24 20.30 -1.30
CA ARG A 235 16.21 20.65 -2.73
C ARG A 235 17.56 20.42 -3.43
N THR A 236 18.60 20.03 -2.72
CA THR A 236 19.93 19.74 -3.29
C THR A 236 20.05 18.29 -3.78
N MET A 237 19.17 17.40 -3.36
CA MET A 237 19.12 16.03 -3.85
C MET A 237 18.44 15.95 -5.22
N GLN A 238 19.15 15.48 -6.22
CA GLN A 238 18.68 15.37 -7.62
C GLN A 238 17.46 14.48 -7.84
N ASN A 239 16.95 13.80 -6.80
CA ASN A 239 15.86 12.83 -6.89
C ASN A 239 14.63 13.15 -6.03
N GLY A 240 14.57 14.31 -5.38
CA GLY A 240 13.35 14.80 -4.70
C GLY A 240 12.76 13.89 -3.62
N PHE A 241 13.57 13.08 -2.94
CA PHE A 241 13.09 12.26 -1.85
C PHE A 241 13.03 13.08 -0.57
N ASP A 242 11.84 13.15 0.02
CA ASP A 242 11.66 13.68 1.37
C ASP A 242 12.39 12.77 2.36
N ILE A 243 13.37 13.31 3.07
CA ILE A 243 14.06 12.57 4.13
C ILE A 243 13.31 12.88 5.42
N PHE A 244 12.68 11.88 6.01
CA PHE A 244 12.12 11.97 7.34
C PHE A 244 13.27 11.93 8.35
N LEU A 245 13.63 13.06 8.91
CA LEU A 245 14.58 13.14 10.02
C LEU A 245 13.80 13.40 11.30
N LEU A 246 14.05 12.59 12.31
CA LEU A 246 13.77 12.97 13.71
C LEU A 246 14.62 14.21 14.01
N GLY A 247 14.01 15.27 14.53
CA GLY A 247 14.62 16.58 14.69
C GLY A 247 16.11 16.56 15.05
N ARG A 248 16.90 17.36 14.35
CA ARG A 248 18.34 17.52 14.63
C ARG A 248 18.57 18.94 15.13
N ASP A 249 19.46 19.08 16.09
CA ASP A 249 19.96 20.39 16.52
C ASP A 249 20.89 21.01 15.42
N GLU A 250 21.31 22.27 15.64
CA GLU A 250 22.22 22.99 14.73
C GLU A 250 23.58 22.28 14.54
N ALA A 251 23.94 21.34 15.40
CA ALA A 251 25.14 20.51 15.30
C ALA A 251 24.91 19.19 14.58
N GLY A 252 23.69 18.94 14.06
CA GLY A 252 23.32 17.70 13.36
C GLY A 252 23.04 16.52 14.29
N VAL A 253 22.99 16.75 15.60
CA VAL A 253 22.58 15.74 16.59
C VAL A 253 21.07 15.68 16.63
N VAL A 254 20.47 14.47 16.75
CA VAL A 254 19.03 14.31 16.90
C VAL A 254 18.59 15.05 18.17
N ASP A 255 17.91 16.18 18.00
CA ASP A 255 17.37 16.94 19.12
C ASP A 255 16.12 16.24 19.64
N THR A 256 16.23 15.80 20.89
CA THR A 256 15.12 15.17 21.61
C THR A 256 14.28 16.18 22.39
N SER A 257 14.63 17.46 22.32
CA SER A 257 14.00 18.52 23.13
C SER A 257 12.79 19.20 22.49
N TYR A 258 12.48 18.90 21.22
CA TYR A 258 11.40 19.55 20.46
C TYR A 258 10.01 18.93 20.65
N ALA A 259 9.83 17.98 21.53
CA ALA A 259 8.51 17.42 21.74
C ALA A 259 7.79 18.17 22.84
N GLU A 260 6.68 18.82 22.50
CA GLU A 260 5.68 19.18 23.50
C GLU A 260 5.17 17.90 24.17
N ASP A 261 4.93 17.96 25.48
CA ASP A 261 4.44 16.84 26.28
C ASP A 261 3.25 16.12 25.59
N GLY A 262 3.43 14.86 25.33
CA GLY A 262 2.40 13.98 24.76
C GLY A 262 2.44 13.77 23.24
N LEU A 263 3.29 14.46 22.49
CA LEU A 263 3.58 14.12 21.11
C LEU A 263 4.49 12.90 21.04
N GLY A 264 4.45 12.19 19.93
CA GLY A 264 5.33 11.08 19.66
C GLY A 264 5.16 10.60 18.22
N THR A 265 6.16 9.93 17.72
CA THR A 265 6.19 9.43 16.35
C THR A 265 6.46 7.94 16.30
N TRP A 266 6.50 7.38 15.10
CA TRP A 266 6.83 5.98 14.86
C TRP A 266 7.93 5.89 13.80
N ALA A 267 8.84 4.91 13.95
CA ALA A 267 9.64 4.46 12.82
C ALA A 267 8.73 3.73 11.82
N ALA A 268 9.09 3.75 10.55
CA ALA A 268 8.31 3.04 9.53
C ALA A 268 8.30 1.52 9.81
N ASN A 269 9.43 0.97 10.24
CA ASN A 269 9.61 -0.45 10.45
C ASN A 269 10.31 -0.76 11.79
N TYR A 270 10.00 -1.93 12.35
CA TYR A 270 10.57 -2.43 13.60
C TYR A 270 10.99 -3.89 13.45
N GLN A 271 12.20 -4.21 13.91
CA GLN A 271 12.68 -5.57 14.05
C GLN A 271 12.48 -6.04 15.49
N TYR A 272 12.00 -7.29 15.66
CA TYR A 272 11.95 -7.90 17.00
C TYR A 272 13.26 -8.60 17.30
N ALA A 273 13.93 -8.21 18.37
CA ALA A 273 15.16 -8.83 18.83
C ALA A 273 15.30 -8.74 20.36
N ASN A 274 15.75 -9.80 20.99
CA ASN A 274 16.00 -9.87 22.44
C ASN A 274 14.80 -9.46 23.30
N GLY A 275 13.59 -9.81 22.89
CA GLY A 275 12.37 -9.51 23.64
C GLY A 275 11.82 -8.09 23.45
N ALA A 276 12.37 -7.30 22.52
CA ALA A 276 11.95 -5.93 22.27
C ALA A 276 11.84 -5.60 20.77
N PHE A 277 11.00 -4.61 20.44
CA PHE A 277 10.93 -4.03 19.12
C PHE A 277 11.96 -2.90 18.98
N ILE A 278 12.85 -3.04 18.02
CA ILE A 278 13.91 -2.08 17.72
C ILE A 278 13.53 -1.33 16.46
N PRO A 279 13.42 0.01 16.46
CA PRO A 279 13.13 0.78 15.28
C PRO A 279 14.27 0.64 14.25
N LEU A 280 13.92 0.43 13.00
CA LEU A 280 14.86 0.38 11.88
C LEU A 280 14.95 1.76 11.24
N TYR A 281 16.15 2.26 11.14
CA TYR A 281 16.48 3.49 10.43
C TYR A 281 17.32 3.15 9.21
N SER A 282 17.08 3.76 8.08
CA SER A 282 17.98 3.66 6.93
C SER A 282 18.95 4.84 6.95
N ASP A 283 20.24 4.56 7.04
CA ASP A 283 21.26 5.56 6.77
C ASP A 283 21.41 5.71 5.25
N VAL A 284 21.40 6.96 4.79
CA VAL A 284 21.75 7.28 3.41
C VAL A 284 23.24 7.62 3.40
N ASP A 285 24.06 6.77 2.78
CA ASP A 285 25.46 7.11 2.51
C ASP A 285 25.51 8.29 1.54
N PRO A 286 26.02 9.47 1.95
CA PRO A 286 26.12 10.64 1.08
C PRO A 286 26.93 10.40 -0.19
N ALA A 287 27.87 9.42 -0.17
CA ALA A 287 28.64 9.00 -1.32
C ALA A 287 27.88 8.05 -2.24
N ARG A 288 26.76 7.48 -1.77
CA ARG A 288 25.90 6.51 -2.50
C ARG A 288 24.43 6.82 -2.26
N PRO A 289 23.92 7.97 -2.73
CA PRO A 289 22.57 8.43 -2.39
C PRO A 289 21.45 7.50 -2.87
N ASN A 290 21.75 6.52 -3.72
CA ASN A 290 20.80 5.51 -4.21
C ASN A 290 20.93 4.16 -3.50
N GLN A 291 21.82 4.02 -2.53
CA GLN A 291 21.95 2.81 -1.71
C GLN A 291 21.64 3.18 -0.26
N LYS A 292 20.43 2.82 0.18
CA LYS A 292 20.08 2.88 1.60
C LYS A 292 20.66 1.64 2.27
N GLU A 293 21.57 1.84 3.21
CA GLU A 293 22.01 0.77 4.12
C GLU A 293 21.09 0.80 5.36
N VAL A 294 20.64 -0.37 5.79
CA VAL A 294 19.77 -0.56 6.96
C VAL A 294 20.60 -1.14 8.10
#